data_d1c139653f1b69e6123f8e24c76573dc
#
_entry.id   d1c139653f1b69e6123f8e24c76573dc
#
_cell.length_a   1.000
_cell.length_b   1.000
_cell.length_c   1.000
_cell.angle_alpha   90.00
_cell.angle_beta   90.00
_cell.angle_gamma   90.00
#
_symmetry.space_group_name_H-M   'P 1'
#
loop_
_entity.id
_entity.type
_entity.pdbx_description
1 polymer ?
#
loop_
_entity_poly.entity_id
_entity_poly.type
_entity_poly.pdbx_seq_one_letter_code
_entity_poly.pdbx_strand_id
1 'polypeptide(L)'
;MKGSASVQSKPGIGSRFTVVLPLPKAEEVPEEEKSMDVRPSLAGCSVLAIDNDPVTLRLMREMYLQCGVSCDNCLTLAELTDRIRSKDYDLLITDLRMPEANGYEILELLRMSDIGNSRELPIVAATAAGYVSEEELKEAGFSGLLPKPFSIDELMEATRHCIRERGNRQPDFSALLAFGDKRKTLEQLIAETEKEIEEVRKASERKDLTALNSWVHHLRSSWMVIRTERPLQKLHEAIHKEPYSDEEVAYAARAVLEQGETIIEAARKEMKKWER
;
A
#
# COMPACT_ATOMS: atom_id res chain seq x y z
N MET A 1 -18.73 31.89 12.79
CA MET A 1 -17.55 32.53 13.42
C MET A 1 -17.74 34.07 13.30
N LYS A 2 -17.61 34.80 14.40
CA LYS A 2 -17.66 36.27 14.36
C LYS A 2 -16.24 36.79 14.19
N GLY A 3 -15.81 37.02 12.96
CA GLY A 3 -14.51 37.60 12.63
C GLY A 3 -14.67 38.86 11.78
N SER A 4 -13.58 39.56 11.49
CA SER A 4 -13.56 40.72 10.60
C SER A 4 -12.46 40.58 9.55
N ALA A 5 -12.72 41.08 8.35
CA ALA A 5 -11.72 41.21 7.30
C ALA A 5 -11.64 42.66 6.84
N SER A 6 -10.43 43.17 6.64
CA SER A 6 -10.19 44.50 6.14
C SER A 6 -9.12 44.50 5.06
N VAL A 7 -9.18 45.50 4.18
CA VAL A 7 -8.18 45.69 3.14
C VAL A 7 -7.73 47.16 3.14
N GLN A 8 -6.44 47.36 3.02
CA GLN A 8 -5.79 48.63 2.79
C GLN A 8 -4.95 48.52 1.51
N SER A 9 -5.21 49.39 0.55
CA SER A 9 -4.50 49.36 -0.74
C SER A 9 -4.08 50.77 -1.13
N LYS A 10 -2.85 50.91 -1.66
CA LYS A 10 -2.37 52.17 -2.26
C LYS A 10 -1.83 51.83 -3.67
N PRO A 11 -2.31 52.56 -4.69
CA PRO A 11 -1.82 52.40 -6.05
C PRO A 11 -0.29 52.52 -6.14
N GLY A 12 0.37 51.56 -6.81
CA GLY A 12 1.81 51.54 -6.96
C GLY A 12 2.61 51.08 -5.74
N ILE A 13 1.97 50.81 -4.58
CA ILE A 13 2.64 50.39 -3.34
C ILE A 13 2.24 48.95 -2.97
N GLY A 14 0.97 48.57 -3.18
CA GLY A 14 0.46 47.24 -2.87
C GLY A 14 -0.79 47.25 -1.99
N SER A 15 -1.24 46.03 -1.64
CA SER A 15 -2.44 45.80 -0.83
C SER A 15 -2.10 44.95 0.40
N ARG A 16 -2.70 45.34 1.55
CA ARG A 16 -2.64 44.57 2.79
C ARG A 16 -4.05 44.06 3.12
N PHE A 17 -4.20 42.74 3.18
CA PHE A 17 -5.40 42.07 3.67
C PHE A 17 -5.18 41.64 5.12
N THR A 18 -6.13 41.97 5.99
CA THR A 18 -6.09 41.59 7.41
C THR A 18 -7.36 40.82 7.73
N VAL A 19 -7.21 39.64 8.29
CA VAL A 19 -8.30 38.78 8.78
C VAL A 19 -8.11 38.58 10.28
N VAL A 20 -9.13 38.89 11.06
CA VAL A 20 -9.14 38.69 12.52
C VAL A 20 -10.23 37.64 12.83
N LEU A 21 -9.84 36.54 13.37
CA LEU A 21 -10.73 35.44 13.78
C LEU A 21 -10.64 35.25 15.30
N PRO A 22 -11.75 35.43 16.06
CA PRO A 22 -11.77 35.00 17.46
C PRO A 22 -11.80 33.48 17.52
N LEU A 23 -10.71 32.90 17.97
CA LEU A 23 -10.63 31.48 18.23
C LEU A 23 -10.76 31.25 19.74
N PRO A 24 -11.56 30.24 20.17
CA PRO A 24 -11.51 29.79 21.57
C PRO A 24 -10.10 29.31 21.88
N LYS A 25 -9.62 29.63 23.08
CA LYS A 25 -8.35 29.04 23.54
C LYS A 25 -8.57 27.54 23.67
N ALA A 26 -7.74 26.76 22.98
CA ALA A 26 -7.77 25.31 23.15
C ALA A 26 -7.46 25.00 24.62
N GLU A 27 -8.33 24.27 25.31
CA GLU A 27 -7.93 23.59 26.55
C GLU A 27 -6.83 22.60 26.15
N GLU A 28 -5.72 22.60 26.87
CA GLU A 28 -4.71 21.58 26.71
C GLU A 28 -5.40 20.25 27.01
N VAL A 29 -5.83 19.57 25.96
CA VAL A 29 -6.16 18.15 26.07
C VAL A 29 -4.84 17.49 26.43
N PRO A 30 -4.72 16.79 27.57
CA PRO A 30 -3.52 16.01 27.84
C PRO A 30 -3.26 15.21 26.58
N GLU A 31 -2.04 15.25 26.04
CA GLU A 31 -1.64 14.30 25.02
C GLU A 31 -1.93 12.93 25.65
N GLU A 32 -3.06 12.33 25.27
CA GLU A 32 -3.23 10.92 25.46
C GLU A 32 -1.97 10.33 24.83
N GLU A 33 -1.13 9.72 25.65
CA GLU A 33 -0.04 8.89 25.19
C GLU A 33 -0.68 8.01 24.12
N LYS A 34 -0.49 8.41 22.83
CA LYS A 34 -0.87 7.58 21.72
C LYS A 34 -0.17 6.29 22.02
N SER A 35 -0.94 5.32 22.51
CA SER A 35 -0.48 3.95 22.63
C SER A 35 0.39 3.75 21.39
N MET A 36 1.60 3.27 21.57
CA MET A 36 2.46 2.85 20.46
C MET A 36 1.71 1.72 19.77
N ASP A 37 0.68 2.09 19.03
CA ASP A 37 0.14 1.27 17.96
C ASP A 37 1.37 0.98 17.11
N VAL A 38 1.79 -0.26 17.11
CA VAL A 38 2.88 -0.74 16.26
C VAL A 38 2.36 -0.60 14.83
N ARG A 39 2.37 0.65 14.33
CA ARG A 39 1.95 0.95 12.97
C ARG A 39 2.92 0.22 12.06
N PRO A 40 2.43 -0.66 11.16
CA PRO A 40 3.32 -1.41 10.28
C PRO A 40 4.25 -0.42 9.57
N SER A 41 5.55 -0.69 9.66
CA SER A 41 6.54 0.09 8.92
C SER A 41 6.25 -0.07 7.43
N LEU A 42 6.29 1.03 6.69
CA LEU A 42 6.23 1.04 5.22
C LEU A 42 7.65 0.94 4.60
N ALA A 43 8.67 0.66 5.41
CA ALA A 43 10.04 0.49 4.93
C ALA A 43 10.08 -0.60 3.85
N GLY A 44 10.79 -0.35 2.75
CA GLY A 44 10.86 -1.26 1.60
C GLY A 44 9.67 -1.20 0.63
N CYS A 45 8.62 -0.41 0.93
CA CYS A 45 7.55 -0.18 -0.03
C CYS A 45 7.99 0.75 -1.17
N SER A 46 7.54 0.43 -2.38
CA SER A 46 7.77 1.24 -3.59
C SER A 46 6.45 1.83 -4.07
N VAL A 47 6.35 3.15 -4.02
CA VAL A 47 5.19 3.92 -4.50
C VAL A 47 5.51 4.58 -5.83
N LEU A 48 4.55 4.62 -6.74
CA LEU A 48 4.60 5.39 -7.96
C LEU A 48 3.57 6.50 -7.90
N ALA A 49 3.93 7.72 -8.25
CA ALA A 49 3.01 8.85 -8.29
C ALA A 49 2.98 9.48 -9.68
N ILE A 50 1.78 9.74 -10.21
CA ILE A 50 1.59 10.47 -11.45
C ILE A 50 0.69 11.68 -11.23
N ASP A 51 1.16 12.84 -11.63
CA ASP A 51 0.46 14.12 -11.55
C ASP A 51 1.03 15.06 -12.62
N ASN A 52 0.23 15.92 -13.20
CA ASN A 52 0.72 16.91 -14.16
C ASN A 52 1.41 18.13 -13.49
N ASP A 53 1.31 18.26 -12.17
CA ASP A 53 2.01 19.29 -11.40
C ASP A 53 3.32 18.75 -10.79
N PRO A 54 4.48 19.19 -11.29
CA PRO A 54 5.78 18.76 -10.75
C PRO A 54 6.00 19.18 -9.30
N VAL A 55 5.31 20.22 -8.82
CA VAL A 55 5.43 20.67 -7.42
C VAL A 55 4.73 19.67 -6.50
N THR A 56 3.53 19.23 -6.87
CA THR A 56 2.78 18.18 -6.14
C THR A 56 3.59 16.88 -6.08
N LEU A 57 4.16 16.44 -7.19
CA LEU A 57 5.00 15.23 -7.23
C LEU A 57 6.24 15.34 -6.34
N ARG A 58 6.92 16.49 -6.38
CA ARG A 58 8.07 16.73 -5.51
C ARG A 58 7.68 16.69 -4.04
N LEU A 59 6.57 17.32 -3.68
CA LEU A 59 6.07 17.33 -2.30
C LEU A 59 5.75 15.90 -1.82
N MET A 60 5.02 15.12 -2.62
CA MET A 60 4.74 13.71 -2.29
C MET A 60 6.02 12.90 -2.08
N ARG A 61 7.00 13.06 -2.96
CA ARG A 61 8.29 12.37 -2.84
C ARG A 61 9.01 12.71 -1.55
N GLU A 62 9.06 14.00 -1.18
CA GLU A 62 9.69 14.45 0.06
C GLU A 62 8.96 13.91 1.31
N MET A 63 7.61 13.89 1.30
CA MET A 63 6.81 13.30 2.37
C MET A 63 7.10 11.81 2.53
N TYR A 64 7.17 11.05 1.44
CA TYR A 64 7.50 9.63 1.47
C TYR A 64 8.93 9.38 1.95
N LEU A 65 9.89 10.18 1.47
CA LEU A 65 11.29 10.06 1.87
C LEU A 65 11.47 10.27 3.38
N GLN A 66 10.77 11.24 3.98
CA GLN A 66 10.78 11.47 5.43
C GLN A 66 10.28 10.25 6.23
N CYS A 67 9.43 9.43 5.62
CA CYS A 67 8.88 8.20 6.21
C CYS A 67 9.63 6.92 5.80
N GLY A 68 10.77 7.04 5.11
CA GLY A 68 11.57 5.91 4.67
C GLY A 68 10.94 5.07 3.54
N VAL A 69 10.00 5.65 2.79
CA VAL A 69 9.30 5.00 1.67
C VAL A 69 9.89 5.46 0.34
N SER A 70 10.16 4.52 -0.59
CA SER A 70 10.59 4.85 -1.94
C SER A 70 9.42 5.37 -2.76
N CYS A 71 9.59 6.55 -3.39
CA CYS A 71 8.57 7.12 -4.28
C CYS A 71 9.21 7.58 -5.59
N ASP A 72 8.75 6.99 -6.70
CA ASP A 72 9.07 7.43 -8.05
C ASP A 72 7.93 8.29 -8.60
N ASN A 73 8.30 9.27 -9.41
CA ASN A 73 7.38 10.25 -9.98
C ASN A 73 7.31 10.13 -11.50
N CYS A 74 6.13 10.37 -12.06
CA CYS A 74 5.87 10.46 -13.49
C CYS A 74 5.04 11.71 -13.79
N LEU A 75 5.36 12.40 -14.88
CA LEU A 75 4.59 13.53 -15.41
C LEU A 75 3.68 13.11 -16.56
N THR A 76 4.01 12.01 -17.23
CA THR A 76 3.34 11.52 -18.44
C THR A 76 2.97 10.06 -18.35
N LEU A 77 1.99 9.64 -19.16
CA LEU A 77 1.58 8.25 -19.29
C LEU A 77 2.71 7.35 -19.83
N ALA A 78 3.56 7.89 -20.69
CA ALA A 78 4.71 7.16 -21.21
C ALA A 78 5.72 6.82 -20.10
N GLU A 79 6.07 7.79 -19.25
CA GLU A 79 6.92 7.58 -18.08
C GLU A 79 6.31 6.57 -17.11
N LEU A 80 5.00 6.66 -16.85
CA LEU A 80 4.27 5.70 -16.00
C LEU A 80 4.45 4.27 -16.53
N THR A 81 4.22 4.08 -17.82
CA THR A 81 4.30 2.76 -18.48
C THR A 81 5.71 2.19 -18.40
N ASP A 82 6.73 3.01 -18.67
CA ASP A 82 8.14 2.60 -18.61
C ASP A 82 8.57 2.25 -17.16
N ARG A 83 8.08 2.98 -16.17
CA ARG A 83 8.33 2.67 -14.76
C ARG A 83 7.74 1.33 -14.35
N ILE A 84 6.46 1.07 -14.69
CA ILE A 84 5.80 -0.21 -14.37
C ILE A 84 6.42 -1.39 -15.10
N ARG A 85 7.03 -1.19 -16.29
CA ARG A 85 7.81 -2.24 -16.98
C ARG A 85 9.13 -2.55 -16.28
N SER A 86 9.75 -1.55 -15.68
CA SER A 86 11.10 -1.68 -15.11
C SER A 86 11.12 -2.34 -13.75
N LYS A 87 10.06 -2.17 -12.94
CA LYS A 87 9.91 -2.78 -11.61
C LYS A 87 8.46 -2.82 -11.15
N ASP A 88 8.19 -3.68 -10.18
CA ASP A 88 6.91 -3.73 -9.49
C ASP A 88 6.77 -2.61 -8.46
N TYR A 89 5.56 -2.07 -8.35
CA TYR A 89 5.18 -1.09 -7.34
C TYR A 89 4.11 -1.65 -6.40
N ASP A 90 4.08 -1.12 -5.18
CA ASP A 90 3.11 -1.49 -4.16
C ASP A 90 1.84 -0.66 -4.22
N LEU A 91 1.96 0.57 -4.71
CA LEU A 91 0.89 1.55 -4.82
C LEU A 91 1.16 2.50 -5.98
N LEU A 92 0.10 2.84 -6.72
CA LEU A 92 0.06 3.99 -7.62
C LEU A 92 -0.83 5.07 -7.01
N ILE A 93 -0.33 6.31 -6.95
CA ILE A 93 -1.16 7.49 -6.69
C ILE A 93 -1.30 8.25 -8.00
N THR A 94 -2.53 8.54 -8.41
CA THR A 94 -2.80 9.27 -9.64
C THR A 94 -3.69 10.47 -9.37
N ASP A 95 -3.39 11.62 -9.99
CA ASP A 95 -4.39 12.68 -10.09
C ASP A 95 -5.54 12.22 -11.01
N LEU A 96 -6.77 12.57 -10.65
CA LEU A 96 -7.93 12.31 -11.50
C LEU A 96 -8.00 13.25 -12.71
N ARG A 97 -7.41 14.44 -12.61
CA ARG A 97 -7.53 15.49 -13.63
C ARG A 97 -6.19 15.85 -14.23
N MET A 98 -5.82 15.16 -15.29
CA MET A 98 -4.60 15.46 -16.04
C MET A 98 -4.94 15.70 -17.52
N PRO A 99 -4.18 16.56 -18.23
CA PRO A 99 -4.48 16.93 -19.61
C PRO A 99 -4.35 15.79 -20.63
N GLU A 100 -3.39 14.88 -20.43
CA GLU A 100 -3.08 13.80 -21.40
C GLU A 100 -3.92 12.55 -21.20
N ALA A 101 -4.18 12.19 -19.95
CA ALA A 101 -5.02 11.06 -19.57
C ALA A 101 -5.55 11.28 -18.15
N ASN A 102 -6.84 11.14 -17.95
CA ASN A 102 -7.42 11.23 -16.62
C ASN A 102 -7.16 9.95 -15.81
N GLY A 103 -7.31 10.02 -14.47
CA GLY A 103 -7.04 8.88 -13.59
C GLY A 103 -7.88 7.64 -13.90
N TYR A 104 -9.10 7.77 -14.44
CA TYR A 104 -9.94 6.64 -14.84
C TYR A 104 -9.39 5.94 -16.09
N GLU A 105 -8.90 6.69 -17.06
CA GLU A 105 -8.25 6.14 -18.26
C GLU A 105 -6.97 5.41 -17.91
N ILE A 106 -6.20 5.92 -16.95
CA ILE A 106 -5.02 5.24 -16.40
C ILE A 106 -5.41 3.93 -15.73
N LEU A 107 -6.44 3.94 -14.88
CA LEU A 107 -6.95 2.74 -14.22
C LEU A 107 -7.35 1.69 -15.26
N GLU A 108 -8.16 2.05 -16.27
CA GLU A 108 -8.61 1.14 -17.33
C GLU A 108 -7.43 0.57 -18.12
N LEU A 109 -6.50 1.44 -18.55
CA LEU A 109 -5.29 1.02 -19.25
C LEU A 109 -4.50 -0.02 -18.45
N LEU A 110 -4.28 0.22 -17.16
CA LEU A 110 -3.50 -0.67 -16.31
C LEU A 110 -4.22 -2.01 -16.06
N ARG A 111 -5.55 -2.01 -15.91
CA ARG A 111 -6.34 -3.24 -15.74
C ARG A 111 -6.40 -4.09 -17.01
N MET A 112 -6.33 -3.47 -18.19
CA MET A 112 -6.33 -4.16 -19.48
C MET A 112 -4.93 -4.56 -19.96
N SER A 113 -3.85 -4.06 -19.36
CA SER A 113 -2.48 -4.33 -19.77
C SER A 113 -1.84 -5.49 -18.99
N ASP A 114 -0.85 -6.16 -19.62
CA ASP A 114 0.00 -7.18 -19.01
C ASP A 114 1.40 -6.62 -18.69
N ILE A 115 1.49 -5.34 -18.29
CA ILE A 115 2.75 -4.66 -18.04
C ILE A 115 3.10 -4.77 -16.56
N GLY A 116 4.17 -5.50 -16.22
CA GLY A 116 4.60 -5.69 -14.83
C GLY A 116 3.44 -6.18 -13.95
N ASN A 117 3.23 -5.52 -12.82
CA ASN A 117 2.13 -5.84 -11.91
C ASN A 117 0.88 -4.94 -12.08
N SER A 118 0.69 -4.33 -13.26
CA SER A 118 -0.34 -3.30 -13.54
C SER A 118 -1.77 -3.74 -13.20
N ARG A 119 -2.16 -4.97 -13.56
CA ARG A 119 -3.53 -5.47 -13.33
C ARG A 119 -3.95 -5.46 -11.88
N GLU A 120 -3.00 -5.59 -10.98
CA GLU A 120 -3.23 -5.81 -9.56
C GLU A 120 -2.71 -4.67 -8.69
N LEU A 121 -2.05 -3.69 -9.31
CA LEU A 121 -1.50 -2.54 -8.64
C LEU A 121 -2.63 -1.74 -7.97
N PRO A 122 -2.64 -1.56 -6.64
CA PRO A 122 -3.59 -0.66 -5.99
C PRO A 122 -3.41 0.75 -6.53
N ILE A 123 -4.53 1.42 -6.79
CA ILE A 123 -4.53 2.78 -7.34
C ILE A 123 -5.35 3.67 -6.43
N VAL A 124 -4.71 4.68 -5.86
CA VAL A 124 -5.36 5.74 -5.07
C VAL A 124 -5.54 6.96 -5.94
N ALA A 125 -6.74 7.49 -5.95
CA ALA A 125 -7.06 8.75 -6.62
C ALA A 125 -6.73 9.92 -5.72
N ALA A 126 -5.80 10.80 -6.12
CA ALA A 126 -5.53 12.07 -5.44
C ALA A 126 -6.29 13.18 -6.17
N THR A 127 -7.26 13.83 -5.51
CA THR A 127 -8.10 14.84 -6.17
C THR A 127 -8.54 15.94 -5.21
N ALA A 128 -8.92 17.10 -5.75
CA ALA A 128 -9.47 18.17 -4.93
C ALA A 128 -10.75 17.74 -4.21
N ALA A 129 -10.90 18.12 -2.96
CA ALA A 129 -12.03 17.72 -2.12
C ALA A 129 -13.40 18.08 -2.73
N GLY A 130 -14.36 17.17 -2.61
CA GLY A 130 -15.77 17.37 -2.98
C GLY A 130 -16.15 17.12 -4.43
N TYR A 131 -15.24 16.57 -5.25
CA TYR A 131 -15.55 16.28 -6.66
C TYR A 131 -16.07 14.85 -6.91
N VAL A 132 -15.67 13.89 -6.08
CA VAL A 132 -16.03 12.47 -6.23
C VAL A 132 -16.14 11.86 -4.84
N SER A 133 -17.08 10.95 -4.62
CA SER A 133 -17.20 10.20 -3.38
C SER A 133 -16.25 9.00 -3.38
N GLU A 134 -15.94 8.48 -2.19
CA GLU A 134 -15.10 7.28 -2.05
C GLU A 134 -15.82 6.04 -2.63
N GLU A 135 -17.15 5.98 -2.50
CA GLU A 135 -17.99 4.93 -3.04
C GLU A 135 -17.91 4.88 -4.57
N GLU A 136 -18.03 6.02 -5.25
CA GLU A 136 -17.92 6.10 -6.71
C GLU A 136 -16.54 5.65 -7.20
N LEU A 137 -15.47 5.99 -6.50
CA LEU A 137 -14.12 5.55 -6.83
C LEU A 137 -13.93 4.04 -6.62
N LYS A 138 -14.48 3.48 -5.56
CA LYS A 138 -14.44 2.03 -5.30
C LYS A 138 -15.21 1.24 -6.37
N GLU A 139 -16.38 1.72 -6.78
CA GLU A 139 -17.16 1.12 -7.87
C GLU A 139 -16.40 1.17 -9.19
N ALA A 140 -15.64 2.23 -9.45
CA ALA A 140 -14.78 2.34 -10.63
C ALA A 140 -13.53 1.43 -10.57
N GLY A 141 -13.15 0.92 -9.38
CA GLY A 141 -12.01 0.02 -9.19
C GLY A 141 -10.76 0.68 -8.59
N PHE A 142 -10.87 1.91 -8.07
CA PHE A 142 -9.81 2.50 -7.25
C PHE A 142 -9.77 1.85 -5.86
N SER A 143 -8.58 1.83 -5.28
CA SER A 143 -8.34 1.28 -3.94
C SER A 143 -8.54 2.31 -2.83
N GLY A 144 -8.69 3.59 -3.15
CA GLY A 144 -8.92 4.64 -2.17
C GLY A 144 -8.89 6.05 -2.76
N LEU A 145 -9.19 7.00 -1.88
CA LEU A 145 -9.23 8.44 -2.16
C LEU A 145 -8.22 9.17 -1.27
N LEU A 146 -7.47 10.09 -1.83
CA LEU A 146 -6.60 11.04 -1.13
C LEU A 146 -7.03 12.47 -1.50
N PRO A 147 -7.82 13.15 -0.64
CA PRO A 147 -8.26 14.52 -0.92
C PRO A 147 -7.09 15.50 -0.88
N LYS A 148 -6.94 16.34 -1.91
CA LYS A 148 -5.99 17.47 -1.92
C LYS A 148 -6.62 18.72 -1.27
N PRO A 149 -5.91 19.47 -0.41
CA PRO A 149 -4.55 19.22 0.08
C PRO A 149 -4.51 18.14 1.17
N PHE A 150 -3.43 17.37 1.25
CA PHE A 150 -3.24 16.30 2.22
C PHE A 150 -1.97 16.51 3.07
N SER A 151 -2.01 16.02 4.27
CA SER A 151 -0.88 15.95 5.20
C SER A 151 -0.04 14.67 5.00
N ILE A 152 1.13 14.61 5.62
CA ILE A 152 1.96 13.40 5.65
C ILE A 152 1.20 12.23 6.29
N ASP A 153 0.46 12.48 7.36
CA ASP A 153 -0.29 11.44 8.08
C ASP A 153 -1.40 10.85 7.19
N GLU A 154 -2.15 11.68 6.46
CA GLU A 154 -3.19 11.22 5.53
C GLU A 154 -2.60 10.45 4.35
N LEU A 155 -1.47 10.90 3.80
CA LEU A 155 -0.76 10.19 2.73
C LEU A 155 -0.29 8.81 3.21
N MET A 156 0.31 8.74 4.40
CA MET A 156 0.78 7.49 4.98
C MET A 156 -0.36 6.54 5.34
N GLU A 157 -1.50 7.05 5.83
CA GLU A 157 -2.66 6.23 6.17
C GLU A 157 -3.30 5.63 4.92
N ALA A 158 -3.52 6.42 3.86
CA ALA A 158 -4.00 5.92 2.57
C ALA A 158 -3.06 4.84 2.00
N THR A 159 -1.75 5.05 2.11
CA THR A 159 -0.74 4.08 1.67
C THR A 159 -0.82 2.78 2.47
N ARG A 160 -0.89 2.85 3.81
CA ARG A 160 -1.00 1.67 4.68
C ARG A 160 -2.27 0.87 4.39
N HIS A 161 -3.40 1.57 4.24
CA HIS A 161 -4.68 0.93 3.94
C HIS A 161 -4.59 0.08 2.67
N CYS A 162 -4.12 0.65 1.58
CA CYS A 162 -4.01 -0.05 0.30
C CYS A 162 -2.99 -1.19 0.31
N ILE A 163 -1.87 -1.03 1.02
CA ILE A 163 -0.83 -2.07 1.12
C ILE A 163 -1.30 -3.22 2.02
N ARG A 164 -2.04 -2.95 3.10
CA ARG A 164 -2.63 -3.99 3.96
C ARG A 164 -3.68 -4.81 3.20
N GLU A 165 -4.57 -4.16 2.45
CA GLU A 165 -5.56 -4.87 1.63
C GLU A 165 -4.89 -5.76 0.56
N ARG A 166 -3.74 -5.34 0.04
CA ARG A 166 -2.96 -6.11 -0.94
C ARG A 166 -2.12 -7.23 -0.32
N GLY A 167 -1.63 -7.03 0.90
CA GLY A 167 -0.89 -8.06 1.66
C GLY A 167 -1.77 -9.26 2.00
N ASN A 168 -3.06 -9.03 2.15
CA ASN A 168 -4.06 -10.04 2.48
C ASN A 168 -4.81 -10.53 1.23
N ARG A 169 -4.11 -10.96 0.18
CA ARG A 169 -4.80 -11.66 -0.92
C ARG A 169 -5.47 -12.90 -0.37
N GLN A 170 -6.77 -13.00 -0.65
CA GLN A 170 -7.50 -14.24 -0.39
C GLN A 170 -6.88 -15.34 -1.24
N PRO A 171 -6.44 -16.44 -0.64
CA PRO A 171 -5.85 -17.53 -1.39
C PRO A 171 -6.84 -18.12 -2.39
N ASP A 172 -6.36 -18.42 -3.59
CA ASP A 172 -7.15 -19.14 -4.60
C ASP A 172 -6.90 -20.64 -4.47
N PHE A 173 -7.80 -21.34 -3.83
CA PHE A 173 -7.69 -22.79 -3.64
C PHE A 173 -8.19 -23.61 -4.82
N SER A 174 -8.67 -23.00 -5.91
CA SER A 174 -9.30 -23.73 -7.04
C SER A 174 -8.38 -24.76 -7.67
N ALA A 175 -7.11 -24.41 -7.91
CA ALA A 175 -6.12 -25.36 -8.45
C ALA A 175 -5.78 -26.48 -7.45
N LEU A 176 -5.64 -26.15 -6.17
CA LEU A 176 -5.31 -27.09 -5.10
C LEU A 176 -6.45 -28.09 -4.87
N LEU A 177 -7.70 -27.66 -5.02
CA LEU A 177 -8.90 -28.45 -4.77
C LEU A 177 -9.48 -29.10 -6.04
N ALA A 178 -8.79 -29.03 -7.17
CA ALA A 178 -9.23 -29.63 -8.42
C ALA A 178 -9.27 -31.16 -8.36
N PHE A 179 -8.41 -31.77 -7.55
CA PHE A 179 -8.25 -33.23 -7.46
C PHE A 179 -8.15 -33.70 -6.01
N GLY A 180 -8.63 -34.92 -5.74
CA GLY A 180 -8.46 -35.61 -4.46
C GLY A 180 -9.49 -35.20 -3.38
N ASP A 181 -9.16 -35.57 -2.13
CA ASP A 181 -9.96 -35.23 -0.95
C ASP A 181 -9.69 -33.78 -0.53
N LYS A 182 -10.64 -32.92 -0.86
CA LYS A 182 -10.58 -31.47 -0.63
C LYS A 182 -10.35 -31.13 0.83
N ARG A 183 -11.03 -31.81 1.74
CA ARG A 183 -10.92 -31.56 3.18
C ARG A 183 -9.52 -31.90 3.68
N LYS A 184 -9.05 -33.09 3.37
CA LYS A 184 -7.71 -33.55 3.76
C LYS A 184 -6.62 -32.66 3.20
N THR A 185 -6.78 -32.18 1.96
CA THR A 185 -5.84 -31.26 1.31
C THR A 185 -5.74 -29.93 2.05
N LEU A 186 -6.86 -29.34 2.48
CA LEU A 186 -6.84 -28.09 3.26
C LEU A 186 -6.34 -28.33 4.69
N GLU A 187 -6.66 -29.44 5.33
CA GLU A 187 -6.12 -29.80 6.65
C GLU A 187 -4.59 -29.91 6.61
N GLN A 188 -4.04 -30.52 5.57
CA GLN A 188 -2.60 -30.59 5.36
C GLN A 188 -1.99 -29.21 5.11
N LEU A 189 -2.58 -28.40 4.22
CA LEU A 189 -2.13 -27.03 3.96
C LEU A 189 -2.08 -26.22 5.25
N ILE A 190 -3.11 -26.28 6.09
CA ILE A 190 -3.15 -25.55 7.37
C ILE A 190 -1.99 -26.00 8.26
N ALA A 191 -1.84 -27.32 8.48
CA ALA A 191 -0.84 -27.86 9.39
C ALA A 191 0.60 -27.56 8.91
N GLU A 192 0.85 -27.64 7.61
CA GLU A 192 2.14 -27.30 7.01
C GLU A 192 2.42 -25.79 7.13
N THR A 193 1.46 -24.94 6.75
CA THR A 193 1.61 -23.48 6.84
C THR A 193 1.82 -23.01 8.29
N GLU A 194 1.10 -23.54 9.27
CA GLU A 194 1.30 -23.22 10.70
C GLU A 194 2.73 -23.51 11.15
N LYS A 195 3.27 -24.67 10.78
CA LYS A 195 4.64 -25.05 11.09
C LYS A 195 5.67 -24.15 10.40
N GLU A 196 5.46 -23.86 9.12
CA GLU A 196 6.39 -23.11 8.29
C GLU A 196 6.48 -21.63 8.72
N ILE A 197 5.34 -20.97 9.00
CA ILE A 197 5.35 -19.58 9.48
C ILE A 197 6.00 -19.45 10.86
N GLU A 198 5.88 -20.48 11.71
CA GLU A 198 6.57 -20.50 13.01
C GLU A 198 8.10 -20.56 12.84
N GLU A 199 8.60 -21.31 11.88
CA GLU A 199 10.03 -21.35 11.59
C GLU A 199 10.54 -20.05 10.94
N VAL A 200 9.75 -19.42 10.07
CA VAL A 200 10.04 -18.07 9.54
C VAL A 200 10.09 -17.06 10.68
N ARG A 201 9.17 -17.13 11.65
CA ARG A 201 9.16 -16.27 12.83
C ARG A 201 10.46 -16.38 13.63
N LYS A 202 10.85 -17.61 13.96
CA LYS A 202 12.10 -17.89 14.69
C LYS A 202 13.35 -17.43 13.93
N ALA A 203 13.40 -17.64 12.62
CA ALA A 203 14.51 -17.17 11.80
C ALA A 203 14.59 -15.63 11.75
N SER A 204 13.45 -14.96 11.66
CA SER A 204 13.36 -13.50 11.69
C SER A 204 13.82 -12.93 13.03
N GLU A 205 13.37 -13.50 14.15
CA GLU A 205 13.79 -13.07 15.51
C GLU A 205 15.29 -13.23 15.74
N ARG A 206 15.89 -14.27 15.16
CA ARG A 206 17.34 -14.54 15.25
C ARG A 206 18.15 -13.78 14.21
N LYS A 207 17.49 -13.04 13.31
CA LYS A 207 18.10 -12.38 12.15
C LYS A 207 18.92 -13.34 11.28
N ASP A 208 18.48 -14.58 11.17
CA ASP A 208 19.16 -15.63 10.38
C ASP A 208 18.72 -15.55 8.92
N LEU A 209 19.47 -14.78 8.11
CA LEU A 209 19.18 -14.57 6.70
C LEU A 209 19.26 -15.86 5.89
N THR A 210 20.16 -16.78 6.27
CA THR A 210 20.32 -18.06 5.57
C THR A 210 19.08 -18.92 5.76
N ALA A 211 18.58 -19.00 7.00
CA ALA A 211 17.35 -19.72 7.31
C ALA A 211 16.14 -19.03 6.64
N LEU A 212 16.03 -17.70 6.68
CA LEU A 212 14.95 -16.97 6.00
C LEU A 212 14.94 -17.25 4.49
N ASN A 213 16.10 -17.20 3.83
CA ASN A 213 16.19 -17.49 2.40
C ASN A 213 15.80 -18.93 2.07
N SER A 214 16.20 -19.89 2.92
CA SER A 214 15.80 -21.29 2.77
C SER A 214 14.29 -21.47 2.85
N TRP A 215 13.62 -20.80 3.81
CA TRP A 215 12.17 -20.85 3.96
C TRP A 215 11.43 -20.16 2.81
N VAL A 216 11.95 -19.05 2.25
CA VAL A 216 11.39 -18.44 1.03
C VAL A 216 11.34 -19.45 -0.11
N HIS A 217 12.42 -20.19 -0.34
CA HIS A 217 12.45 -21.20 -1.38
C HIS A 217 11.50 -22.36 -1.11
N HIS A 218 11.39 -22.78 0.15
CA HIS A 218 10.52 -23.88 0.55
C HIS A 218 9.04 -23.54 0.36
N LEU A 219 8.60 -22.38 0.84
CA LEU A 219 7.22 -21.90 0.77
C LEU A 219 6.76 -21.56 -0.66
N ARG A 220 7.69 -21.18 -1.53
CA ARG A 220 7.37 -20.61 -2.84
C ARG A 220 6.51 -21.52 -3.70
N SER A 221 6.76 -22.82 -3.71
CA SER A 221 6.04 -23.77 -4.57
C SER A 221 4.57 -23.93 -4.15
N SER A 222 4.29 -24.04 -2.86
CA SER A 222 2.92 -24.16 -2.32
C SER A 222 2.14 -22.85 -2.44
N TRP A 223 2.77 -21.73 -2.12
CA TRP A 223 2.12 -20.43 -2.17
C TRP A 223 1.85 -19.94 -3.60
N MET A 224 2.67 -20.34 -4.58
CA MET A 224 2.43 -20.06 -6.00
C MET A 224 1.17 -20.74 -6.50
N VAL A 225 0.89 -21.97 -6.08
CA VAL A 225 -0.34 -22.71 -6.47
C VAL A 225 -1.60 -21.99 -6.02
N ILE A 226 -1.56 -21.34 -4.86
CA ILE A 226 -2.69 -20.56 -4.30
C ILE A 226 -2.57 -19.05 -4.55
N ARG A 227 -1.61 -18.64 -5.40
CA ARG A 227 -1.37 -17.26 -5.84
C ARG A 227 -1.12 -16.26 -4.72
N THR A 228 -0.34 -16.65 -3.73
CA THR A 228 0.01 -15.84 -2.54
C THR A 228 1.51 -15.64 -2.34
N GLU A 229 2.35 -15.95 -3.33
CA GLU A 229 3.82 -15.98 -3.24
C GLU A 229 4.49 -14.61 -3.16
N ARG A 230 3.78 -13.52 -3.38
CA ARG A 230 4.36 -12.17 -3.44
C ARG A 230 5.13 -11.72 -2.18
N PRO A 231 4.63 -11.96 -0.94
CA PRO A 231 5.40 -11.66 0.26
C PRO A 231 6.74 -12.39 0.32
N LEU A 232 6.80 -13.63 -0.22
CA LEU A 232 8.04 -14.40 -0.31
C LEU A 232 9.03 -13.77 -1.29
N GLN A 233 8.55 -13.26 -2.42
CA GLN A 233 9.38 -12.56 -3.38
C GLN A 233 10.00 -11.31 -2.77
N LYS A 234 9.20 -10.49 -2.06
CA LYS A 234 9.69 -9.31 -1.35
C LYS A 234 10.71 -9.64 -0.26
N LEU A 235 10.50 -10.71 0.49
CA LEU A 235 11.47 -11.17 1.49
C LEU A 235 12.77 -11.60 0.82
N HIS A 236 12.70 -12.30 -0.31
CA HIS A 236 13.87 -12.67 -1.08
C HIS A 236 14.65 -11.44 -1.56
N GLU A 237 13.96 -10.45 -2.15
CA GLU A 237 14.55 -9.20 -2.60
C GLU A 237 15.22 -8.43 -1.45
N ALA A 238 14.54 -8.33 -0.29
CA ALA A 238 15.08 -7.64 0.89
C ALA A 238 16.34 -8.32 1.45
N ILE A 239 16.40 -9.65 1.44
CA ILE A 239 17.58 -10.43 1.87
C ILE A 239 18.80 -10.20 0.95
N HIS A 240 18.58 -10.00 -0.35
CA HIS A 240 19.64 -9.89 -1.36
C HIS A 240 19.94 -8.45 -1.80
N LYS A 241 19.25 -7.46 -1.21
CA LYS A 241 19.42 -6.06 -1.54
C LYS A 241 20.75 -5.51 -1.00
N GLU A 242 21.42 -4.68 -1.81
CA GLU A 242 22.59 -3.91 -1.41
C GLU A 242 22.32 -2.40 -1.56
N PRO A 243 22.51 -1.56 -0.50
CA PRO A 243 22.92 -1.97 0.86
C PRO A 243 21.82 -2.72 1.62
N TYR A 244 22.26 -3.67 2.44
CA TYR A 244 21.37 -4.47 3.30
C TYR A 244 20.71 -3.62 4.41
N SER A 245 19.45 -3.91 4.72
CA SER A 245 18.70 -3.27 5.79
C SER A 245 17.94 -4.30 6.65
N ASP A 246 18.29 -4.37 7.94
CA ASP A 246 17.58 -5.19 8.93
C ASP A 246 16.08 -4.85 8.99
N GLU A 247 15.72 -3.57 8.86
CA GLU A 247 14.34 -3.10 8.94
C GLU A 247 13.51 -3.56 7.73
N GLU A 248 14.08 -3.51 6.53
CA GLU A 248 13.41 -3.96 5.31
C GLU A 248 13.18 -5.48 5.35
N VAL A 249 14.17 -6.26 5.81
CA VAL A 249 14.02 -7.72 5.96
C VAL A 249 12.98 -8.05 7.03
N ALA A 250 13.00 -7.38 8.17
CA ALA A 250 12.02 -7.60 9.23
C ALA A 250 10.59 -7.25 8.77
N TYR A 251 10.43 -6.17 7.99
CA TYR A 251 9.15 -5.79 7.40
C TYR A 251 8.65 -6.87 6.41
N ALA A 252 9.52 -7.32 5.49
CA ALA A 252 9.16 -8.33 4.51
C ALA A 252 8.85 -9.69 5.17
N ALA A 253 9.60 -10.08 6.20
CA ALA A 253 9.33 -11.29 6.97
C ALA A 253 7.96 -11.22 7.67
N ARG A 254 7.60 -10.08 8.24
CA ARG A 254 6.27 -9.86 8.84
C ARG A 254 5.15 -10.04 7.81
N ALA A 255 5.29 -9.51 6.60
CA ALA A 255 4.32 -9.70 5.54
C ALA A 255 4.13 -11.18 5.15
N VAL A 256 5.20 -11.98 5.22
CA VAL A 256 5.10 -13.45 5.03
C VAL A 256 4.29 -14.10 6.16
N LEU A 257 4.52 -13.71 7.41
CA LEU A 257 3.77 -14.23 8.56
C LEU A 257 2.27 -13.89 8.46
N GLU A 258 1.93 -12.64 8.17
CA GLU A 258 0.55 -12.16 7.99
C GLU A 258 -0.16 -12.89 6.83
N GLN A 259 0.53 -13.12 5.72
CA GLN A 259 -0.03 -13.88 4.60
C GLN A 259 -0.26 -15.35 4.99
N GLY A 260 0.64 -15.97 5.74
CA GLY A 260 0.45 -17.33 6.24
C GLY A 260 -0.78 -17.45 7.14
N GLU A 261 -0.99 -16.52 8.05
CA GLU A 261 -2.20 -16.45 8.89
C GLU A 261 -3.47 -16.29 8.03
N THR A 262 -3.42 -15.45 6.99
CA THR A 262 -4.53 -15.28 6.03
C THR A 262 -4.85 -16.58 5.27
N ILE A 263 -3.83 -17.33 4.85
CA ILE A 263 -4.01 -18.64 4.18
C ILE A 263 -4.73 -19.62 5.12
N ILE A 264 -4.30 -19.70 6.37
CA ILE A 264 -4.89 -20.58 7.39
C ILE A 264 -6.36 -20.23 7.64
N GLU A 265 -6.67 -18.96 7.84
CA GLU A 265 -8.05 -18.50 8.07
C GLU A 265 -8.94 -18.77 6.86
N ALA A 266 -8.47 -18.47 5.66
CA ALA A 266 -9.20 -18.71 4.42
C ALA A 266 -9.47 -20.19 4.21
N ALA A 267 -8.47 -21.05 4.45
CA ALA A 267 -8.62 -22.52 4.34
C ALA A 267 -9.66 -23.05 5.35
N ARG A 268 -9.62 -22.59 6.60
CA ARG A 268 -10.61 -22.95 7.62
C ARG A 268 -12.04 -22.50 7.23
N LYS A 269 -12.14 -21.29 6.65
CA LYS A 269 -13.43 -20.76 6.15
C LYS A 269 -13.97 -21.58 4.98
N GLU A 270 -13.09 -22.00 4.07
CA GLU A 270 -13.45 -22.84 2.93
C GLU A 270 -13.97 -24.22 3.38
N MET A 271 -13.31 -24.85 4.34
CA MET A 271 -13.76 -26.13 4.93
C MET A 271 -15.16 -26.06 5.56
N LYS A 272 -15.48 -24.94 6.25
CA LYS A 272 -16.80 -24.73 6.85
C LYS A 272 -17.95 -24.69 5.84
N LYS A 273 -17.69 -24.38 4.56
CA LYS A 273 -18.72 -24.39 3.52
C LYS A 273 -19.24 -25.79 3.20
N TRP A 274 -18.48 -26.83 3.51
CA TRP A 274 -18.83 -28.23 3.23
C TRP A 274 -19.39 -28.97 4.46
N GLU A 275 -19.48 -28.29 5.61
CA GLU A 275 -20.10 -28.81 6.83
C GLU A 275 -21.63 -28.49 6.90
N ARG A 276 -22.14 -27.81 5.87
CA ARG A 276 -23.57 -27.50 5.69
C ARG A 276 -24.17 -28.41 4.62
#